data_7fbf8423ac3c52495f22a428b030879e
#
_entry.id   7fbf8423ac3c52495f22a428b030879e
#
_cell.length_a   1.000
_cell.length_b   1.000
_cell.length_c   1.000
_cell.angle_alpha   90.00
_cell.angle_beta   90.00
_cell.angle_gamma   90.00
#
_symmetry.space_group_name_H-M   'P 1'
#
loop_
_entity.id
_entity.type
_entity.pdbx_description
1 polymer ?
#
loop_
_entity_poly.entity_id
_entity_poly.type
_entity_poly.pdbx_seq_one_letter_code
_entity_poly.pdbx_strand_id
1 'polypeptide(L)'
;MVTSTLGIDRRSNYHHGNLEQAFITAATAMIRESGVEHISLRGVAAQVGVSPSAAYHYFPDKDALLSGVGRTLFDLLADKQEIAISAFTGTSAEDARARFRALGRSYFDWGKNEANFFRLMFGVFCSLTPEGRELERSESRAWRLLEKSLNDLELSGAMNPTLRPYGEILAWSVVHGATSLIVEGHLPDESFEAVLDGLELSLGIAHGVVKKK
;
A
#
# COMPACT_ATOMS: atom_id res chain seq x y z
N MET A 1 -40.55 -51.48 -6.12
CA MET A 1 -39.61 -50.76 -5.27
C MET A 1 -38.58 -50.10 -6.16
N VAL A 2 -38.72 -48.80 -6.35
CA VAL A 2 -37.82 -48.02 -7.19
C VAL A 2 -37.04 -47.11 -6.28
N THR A 3 -35.75 -47.38 -6.11
CA THR A 3 -34.81 -46.52 -5.36
C THR A 3 -34.28 -45.48 -6.34
N SER A 4 -34.73 -44.24 -6.16
CA SER A 4 -34.21 -43.07 -6.86
C SER A 4 -32.93 -42.62 -6.17
N THR A 5 -31.81 -42.72 -6.90
CA THR A 5 -30.50 -42.19 -6.46
C THR A 5 -30.45 -40.72 -6.89
N LEU A 6 -30.62 -39.80 -5.93
CA LEU A 6 -30.38 -38.39 -6.11
C LEU A 6 -28.89 -38.13 -6.28
N GLY A 7 -28.45 -37.96 -7.52
CA GLY A 7 -27.13 -37.45 -7.85
C GLY A 7 -27.05 -35.98 -7.46
N ILE A 8 -26.28 -35.66 -6.44
CA ILE A 8 -25.95 -34.28 -6.07
C ILE A 8 -24.93 -33.77 -7.10
N ASP A 9 -25.41 -32.99 -8.05
CA ASP A 9 -24.59 -32.27 -9.03
C ASP A 9 -23.82 -31.14 -8.28
N ARG A 10 -22.59 -31.44 -7.87
CA ARG A 10 -21.65 -30.46 -7.31
C ARG A 10 -20.95 -29.68 -8.43
N ARG A 11 -21.67 -29.10 -9.36
CA ARG A 11 -21.16 -28.02 -10.20
C ARG A 11 -21.53 -26.70 -9.56
N SER A 12 -20.69 -26.26 -8.59
CA SER A 12 -20.80 -24.93 -8.02
C SER A 12 -20.65 -23.90 -9.15
N ASN A 13 -21.63 -23.01 -9.29
CA ASN A 13 -21.57 -21.80 -10.09
C ASN A 13 -20.42 -20.91 -9.59
N TYR A 14 -19.20 -21.14 -10.10
CA TYR A 14 -18.09 -20.18 -9.95
C TYR A 14 -18.41 -18.99 -10.86
N HIS A 15 -18.94 -17.91 -10.28
CA HIS A 15 -19.09 -16.63 -10.96
C HIS A 15 -17.71 -16.16 -11.42
N HIS A 16 -17.56 -15.78 -12.69
CA HIS A 16 -16.29 -15.40 -13.31
C HIS A 16 -15.53 -14.29 -12.55
N GLY A 17 -16.23 -13.33 -11.91
CA GLY A 17 -15.63 -12.30 -11.05
C GLY A 17 -15.04 -12.82 -9.75
N ASN A 18 -15.42 -14.04 -9.30
CA ASN A 18 -14.87 -14.66 -8.09
C ASN A 18 -13.53 -15.37 -8.35
N LEU A 19 -13.27 -15.83 -9.59
CA LEU A 19 -12.05 -16.57 -9.90
C LEU A 19 -10.84 -15.65 -10.08
N GLU A 20 -11.00 -14.49 -10.73
CA GLU A 20 -9.95 -13.48 -10.82
C GLU A 20 -9.49 -13.04 -9.42
N GLN A 21 -10.45 -12.72 -8.54
CA GLN A 21 -10.15 -12.36 -7.16
C GLN A 21 -9.51 -13.51 -6.37
N ALA A 22 -9.90 -14.76 -6.64
CA ALA A 22 -9.28 -15.93 -6.02
C ALA A 22 -7.81 -16.07 -6.45
N PHE A 23 -7.46 -15.80 -7.70
CA PHE A 23 -6.07 -15.76 -8.18
C PHE A 23 -5.27 -14.67 -7.47
N ILE A 24 -5.80 -13.44 -7.40
CA ILE A 24 -5.14 -12.32 -6.71
C ILE A 24 -4.92 -12.65 -5.23
N THR A 25 -5.93 -13.21 -4.56
CA THR A 25 -5.85 -13.59 -3.14
C THR A 25 -4.80 -14.68 -2.90
N ALA A 26 -4.80 -15.73 -3.72
CA ALA A 26 -3.82 -16.81 -3.62
C ALA A 26 -2.40 -16.31 -3.92
N ALA A 27 -2.23 -15.50 -4.96
CA ALA A 27 -0.95 -14.88 -5.30
C ALA A 27 -0.44 -13.99 -4.17
N THR A 28 -1.31 -13.17 -3.57
CA THR A 28 -0.96 -12.30 -2.43
C THR A 28 -0.46 -13.14 -1.24
N ALA A 29 -1.15 -14.24 -0.89
CA ALA A 29 -0.71 -15.12 0.18
C ALA A 29 0.66 -15.75 -0.10
N MET A 30 0.86 -16.27 -1.31
CA MET A 30 2.13 -16.89 -1.71
C MET A 30 3.29 -15.88 -1.71
N ILE A 31 3.06 -14.64 -2.16
CA ILE A 31 4.10 -13.59 -2.15
C ILE A 31 4.46 -13.21 -0.72
N ARG A 32 3.48 -13.11 0.18
CA ARG A 32 3.75 -12.83 1.60
C ARG A 32 4.68 -13.85 2.21
N GLU A 33 4.47 -15.14 1.91
CA GLU A 33 5.24 -16.23 2.48
C GLU A 33 6.62 -16.41 1.84
N SER A 34 6.70 -16.33 0.51
CA SER A 34 7.86 -16.81 -0.23
C SER A 34 8.55 -15.75 -1.11
N GLY A 35 7.98 -14.55 -1.20
CA GLY A 35 8.47 -13.50 -2.10
C GLY A 35 8.00 -13.66 -3.54
N VAL A 36 8.18 -12.60 -4.33
CA VAL A 36 7.69 -12.49 -5.71
C VAL A 36 8.47 -13.37 -6.70
N GLU A 37 9.70 -13.72 -6.37
CA GLU A 37 10.59 -14.54 -7.21
C GLU A 37 10.03 -15.95 -7.41
N HIS A 38 9.33 -16.49 -6.39
CA HIS A 38 8.84 -17.87 -6.36
C HIS A 38 7.44 -18.02 -6.93
N ILE A 39 6.78 -16.93 -7.38
CA ILE A 39 5.42 -17.02 -7.90
C ILE A 39 5.40 -17.34 -9.40
N SER A 40 4.44 -18.17 -9.81
CA SER A 40 4.14 -18.44 -11.20
C SER A 40 2.63 -18.63 -11.40
N LEU A 41 2.10 -18.28 -12.59
CA LEU A 41 0.69 -18.49 -12.92
C LEU A 41 0.24 -19.94 -12.71
N ARG A 42 1.11 -20.92 -13.03
CA ARG A 42 0.84 -22.34 -12.82
C ARG A 42 0.76 -22.70 -11.33
N GLY A 43 1.67 -22.14 -10.51
CA GLY A 43 1.65 -22.34 -9.07
C GLY A 43 0.40 -21.76 -8.43
N VAL A 44 0.00 -20.55 -8.83
CA VAL A 44 -1.24 -19.92 -8.35
C VAL A 44 -2.47 -20.68 -8.78
N ALA A 45 -2.54 -21.18 -10.06
CA ALA A 45 -3.62 -22.01 -10.52
C ALA A 45 -3.77 -23.31 -9.70
N ALA A 46 -2.65 -23.96 -9.37
CA ALA A 46 -2.63 -25.13 -8.49
C ALA A 46 -3.15 -24.80 -7.08
N GLN A 47 -2.74 -23.66 -6.52
CA GLN A 47 -3.20 -23.20 -5.19
C GLN A 47 -4.71 -22.90 -5.18
N VAL A 48 -5.26 -22.35 -6.27
CA VAL A 48 -6.70 -22.09 -6.44
C VAL A 48 -7.48 -23.37 -6.74
N GLY A 49 -6.81 -24.44 -7.18
CA GLY A 49 -7.43 -25.71 -7.52
C GLY A 49 -8.04 -25.77 -8.93
N VAL A 50 -7.46 -25.00 -9.88
CA VAL A 50 -7.93 -24.96 -11.27
C VAL A 50 -6.81 -25.29 -12.26
N SER A 51 -7.17 -25.45 -13.54
CA SER A 51 -6.18 -25.70 -14.58
C SER A 51 -5.31 -24.47 -14.86
N PRO A 52 -4.05 -24.64 -15.28
CA PRO A 52 -3.22 -23.51 -15.72
C PRO A 52 -3.84 -22.69 -16.85
N SER A 53 -4.59 -23.33 -17.74
CA SER A 53 -5.32 -22.65 -18.83
C SER A 53 -6.34 -21.64 -18.29
N ALA A 54 -6.98 -21.93 -17.16
CA ALA A 54 -7.88 -20.99 -16.50
C ALA A 54 -7.14 -19.72 -16.03
N ALA A 55 -5.92 -19.85 -15.51
CA ALA A 55 -5.13 -18.69 -15.10
C ALA A 55 -4.79 -17.78 -16.30
N TYR A 56 -4.35 -18.38 -17.42
CA TYR A 56 -4.02 -17.62 -18.64
C TYR A 56 -5.23 -16.94 -19.28
N HIS A 57 -6.45 -17.37 -18.97
CA HIS A 57 -7.65 -16.69 -19.41
C HIS A 57 -7.86 -15.34 -18.74
N TYR A 58 -7.47 -15.21 -17.45
CA TYR A 58 -7.60 -13.98 -16.67
C TYR A 58 -6.35 -13.12 -16.73
N PHE A 59 -5.18 -13.74 -16.72
CA PHE A 59 -3.89 -13.07 -16.71
C PHE A 59 -3.02 -13.60 -17.84
N PRO A 60 -2.76 -12.79 -18.88
CA PRO A 60 -1.97 -13.23 -20.03
C PRO A 60 -0.55 -13.64 -19.64
N ASP A 61 -0.01 -13.03 -18.59
CA ASP A 61 1.32 -13.29 -18.07
C ASP A 61 1.40 -13.05 -16.54
N LYS A 62 2.59 -13.30 -15.98
CA LYS A 62 2.90 -13.06 -14.57
C LYS A 62 2.75 -11.58 -14.19
N ASP A 63 3.13 -10.67 -15.06
CA ASP A 63 3.15 -9.23 -14.78
C ASP A 63 1.71 -8.70 -14.65
N ALA A 64 0.78 -9.18 -15.48
CA ALA A 64 -0.63 -8.85 -15.34
C ALA A 64 -1.21 -9.29 -13.99
N LEU A 65 -0.86 -10.50 -13.52
CA LEU A 65 -1.23 -10.97 -12.18
C LEU A 65 -0.60 -10.09 -11.08
N LEU A 66 0.69 -9.78 -11.20
CA LEU A 66 1.40 -8.95 -10.21
C LEU A 66 0.85 -7.52 -10.17
N SER A 67 0.41 -6.97 -11.30
CA SER A 67 -0.28 -5.67 -11.34
C SER A 67 -1.61 -5.71 -10.59
N GLY A 68 -2.39 -6.79 -10.72
CA GLY A 68 -3.61 -7.00 -9.93
C GLY A 68 -3.33 -7.11 -8.43
N VAL A 69 -2.28 -7.84 -8.05
CA VAL A 69 -1.82 -7.91 -6.65
C VAL A 69 -1.39 -6.53 -6.16
N GLY A 70 -0.60 -5.79 -6.94
CA GLY A 70 -0.12 -4.45 -6.58
C GLY A 70 -1.24 -3.47 -6.22
N ARG A 71 -2.31 -3.43 -7.02
CA ARG A 71 -3.52 -2.62 -6.71
C ARG A 71 -4.12 -3.00 -5.37
N THR A 72 -4.29 -4.30 -5.11
CA THR A 72 -4.80 -4.78 -3.81
C THR A 72 -3.90 -4.37 -2.65
N LEU A 73 -2.57 -4.37 -2.83
CA LEU A 73 -1.62 -3.97 -1.80
C LEU A 73 -1.69 -2.47 -1.51
N PHE A 74 -1.90 -1.62 -2.51
CA PHE A 74 -2.14 -0.19 -2.30
C PHE A 74 -3.43 0.06 -1.51
N ASP A 75 -4.48 -0.71 -1.74
CA ASP A 75 -5.72 -0.62 -0.96
C ASP A 75 -5.49 -1.06 0.49
N LEU A 76 -4.76 -2.15 0.72
CA LEU A 76 -4.41 -2.62 2.07
C LEU A 76 -3.54 -1.60 2.83
N LEU A 77 -2.61 -0.93 2.15
CA LEU A 77 -1.85 0.17 2.73
C LEU A 77 -2.77 1.32 3.12
N ALA A 78 -3.67 1.74 2.22
CA ALA A 78 -4.63 2.82 2.49
C ALA A 78 -5.52 2.50 3.69
N ASP A 79 -6.03 1.27 3.82
CA ASP A 79 -6.82 0.83 4.97
C ASP A 79 -6.04 0.98 6.29
N LYS A 80 -4.76 0.60 6.30
CA LYS A 80 -3.88 0.78 7.47
C LYS A 80 -3.68 2.25 7.81
N GLN A 81 -3.48 3.08 6.79
CA GLN A 81 -3.31 4.51 6.95
C GLN A 81 -4.58 5.18 7.48
N GLU A 82 -5.76 4.85 6.96
CA GLU A 82 -7.05 5.36 7.43
C GLU A 82 -7.28 5.02 8.91
N ILE A 83 -6.98 3.78 9.32
CA ILE A 83 -7.06 3.37 10.73
C ILE A 83 -6.10 4.21 11.58
N ALA A 84 -4.85 4.40 11.15
CA ALA A 84 -3.84 5.13 11.91
C ALA A 84 -4.22 6.60 12.13
N ILE A 85 -4.77 7.26 11.11
CA ILE A 85 -5.17 8.68 11.21
C ILE A 85 -6.53 8.90 11.89
N SER A 86 -7.37 7.87 11.99
CA SER A 86 -8.72 7.97 12.56
C SER A 86 -8.76 8.38 14.04
N ALA A 87 -7.65 8.20 14.75
CA ALA A 87 -7.50 8.61 16.15
C ALA A 87 -7.44 10.15 16.32
N PHE A 88 -7.17 10.90 15.24
CA PHE A 88 -6.96 12.35 15.29
C PHE A 88 -8.06 13.07 14.52
N THR A 89 -9.18 13.39 15.18
CA THR A 89 -10.40 13.95 14.56
C THR A 89 -10.51 15.48 14.64
N GLY A 90 -9.61 16.15 15.40
CA GLY A 90 -9.60 17.59 15.55
C GLY A 90 -9.09 18.32 14.30
N THR A 91 -9.28 19.65 14.28
CA THR A 91 -8.89 20.54 13.17
C THR A 91 -7.75 21.48 13.55
N SER A 92 -7.18 21.34 14.75
CA SER A 92 -6.06 22.16 15.20
C SER A 92 -4.78 21.84 14.43
N ALA A 93 -3.82 22.76 14.48
CA ALA A 93 -2.48 22.55 13.93
C ALA A 93 -1.79 21.30 14.53
N GLU A 94 -2.03 21.03 15.80
CA GLU A 94 -1.51 19.86 16.50
C GLU A 94 -2.14 18.57 15.97
N ASP A 95 -3.48 18.53 15.77
CA ASP A 95 -4.19 17.38 15.19
C ASP A 95 -3.75 17.12 13.74
N ALA A 96 -3.61 18.17 12.94
CA ALA A 96 -3.14 18.04 11.55
C ALA A 96 -1.72 17.46 11.49
N ARG A 97 -0.83 17.92 12.36
CA ARG A 97 0.53 17.40 12.49
C ARG A 97 0.52 15.94 12.96
N ALA A 98 -0.29 15.61 13.96
CA ALA A 98 -0.40 14.24 14.46
C ALA A 98 -0.89 13.27 13.38
N ARG A 99 -1.88 13.66 12.55
CA ARG A 99 -2.33 12.87 11.39
C ARG A 99 -1.22 12.66 10.37
N PHE A 100 -0.47 13.72 10.05
CA PHE A 100 0.63 13.62 9.07
C PHE A 100 1.72 12.65 9.58
N ARG A 101 2.12 12.73 10.85
CA ARG A 101 3.07 11.79 11.44
C ARG A 101 2.53 10.36 11.47
N ALA A 102 1.27 10.18 11.86
CA ALA A 102 0.62 8.87 11.88
C ALA A 102 0.56 8.24 10.49
N LEU A 103 0.32 9.05 9.45
CA LEU A 103 0.35 8.60 8.06
C LEU A 103 1.73 8.08 7.65
N GLY A 104 2.79 8.84 7.92
CA GLY A 104 4.17 8.44 7.65
C GLY A 104 4.58 7.20 8.46
N ARG A 105 4.21 7.14 9.74
CA ARG A 105 4.48 6.00 10.62
C ARG A 105 3.79 4.73 10.12
N SER A 106 2.52 4.82 9.74
CA SER A 106 1.77 3.66 9.24
C SER A 106 2.33 3.12 7.91
N TYR A 107 2.86 3.99 7.05
CA TYR A 107 3.58 3.60 5.84
C TYR A 107 4.83 2.79 6.18
N PHE A 108 5.65 3.30 7.09
CA PHE A 108 6.87 2.64 7.56
C PHE A 108 6.57 1.28 8.20
N ASP A 109 5.63 1.24 9.16
CA ASP A 109 5.24 0.01 9.85
C ASP A 109 4.73 -1.05 8.88
N TRP A 110 3.96 -0.62 7.87
CA TRP A 110 3.50 -1.52 6.82
C TRP A 110 4.67 -2.04 5.98
N GLY A 111 5.56 -1.18 5.50
CA GLY A 111 6.72 -1.57 4.70
C GLY A 111 7.65 -2.54 5.44
N LYS A 112 7.87 -2.30 6.73
CA LYS A 112 8.69 -3.16 7.57
C LYS A 112 8.03 -4.53 7.83
N ASN A 113 6.75 -4.55 8.19
CA ASN A 113 6.04 -5.78 8.53
C ASN A 113 5.67 -6.63 7.30
N GLU A 114 5.58 -6.01 6.13
CA GLU A 114 5.21 -6.65 4.86
C GLU A 114 6.31 -6.44 3.80
N ALA A 115 7.57 -6.72 4.17
CA ALA A 115 8.74 -6.42 3.33
C ALA A 115 8.65 -7.02 1.91
N ASN A 116 8.08 -8.24 1.75
CA ASN A 116 7.88 -8.86 0.44
C ASN A 116 6.88 -8.08 -0.41
N PHE A 117 5.84 -7.50 0.20
CA PHE A 117 4.89 -6.64 -0.50
C PHE A 117 5.51 -5.29 -0.86
N PHE A 118 6.27 -4.71 0.07
CA PHE A 118 6.97 -3.45 -0.18
C PHE A 118 7.92 -3.59 -1.39
N ARG A 119 8.71 -4.68 -1.45
CA ARG A 119 9.58 -4.98 -2.58
C ARG A 119 8.81 -5.20 -3.88
N LEU A 120 7.65 -5.84 -3.85
CA LEU A 120 6.80 -6.01 -5.03
C LEU A 120 6.29 -4.66 -5.57
N MET A 121 5.72 -3.83 -4.70
CA MET A 121 5.08 -2.57 -5.12
C MET A 121 6.06 -1.56 -5.71
N PHE A 122 7.30 -1.54 -5.20
CA PHE A 122 8.29 -0.51 -5.53
C PHE A 122 9.56 -1.06 -6.19
N GLY A 123 9.64 -2.37 -6.37
CA GLY A 123 10.79 -3.05 -6.98
C GLY A 123 10.73 -3.13 -8.50
N VAL A 124 11.67 -3.92 -9.04
CA VAL A 124 11.90 -4.11 -10.49
C VAL A 124 10.70 -4.77 -11.20
N PHE A 125 9.81 -5.39 -10.45
CA PHE A 125 8.64 -6.13 -11.00
C PHE A 125 7.46 -5.23 -11.37
N CYS A 126 7.54 -3.92 -11.16
CA CYS A 126 6.50 -3.00 -11.59
C CYS A 126 6.71 -2.65 -13.07
N SER A 127 6.06 -3.40 -13.97
CA SER A 127 6.20 -3.28 -15.44
C SER A 127 5.42 -2.12 -16.06
N LEU A 128 4.81 -1.26 -15.24
CA LEU A 128 4.05 -0.12 -15.76
C LEU A 128 4.96 0.90 -16.43
N THR A 129 4.47 1.48 -17.53
CA THR A 129 5.10 2.67 -18.13
C THR A 129 5.13 3.82 -17.12
N PRO A 130 6.03 4.84 -17.30
CA PRO A 130 6.04 6.00 -16.42
C PRO A 130 4.65 6.67 -16.31
N GLU A 131 3.93 6.79 -17.41
CA GLU A 131 2.58 7.37 -17.48
C GLU A 131 1.56 6.51 -16.73
N GLY A 132 1.62 5.18 -16.88
CA GLY A 132 0.77 4.25 -16.15
C GLY A 132 1.00 4.29 -14.64
N ARG A 133 2.26 4.41 -14.21
CA ARG A 133 2.60 4.59 -12.79
C ARG A 133 2.10 5.90 -12.21
N GLU A 134 2.14 6.98 -12.98
CA GLU A 134 1.61 8.27 -12.55
C GLU A 134 0.10 8.21 -12.37
N LEU A 135 -0.61 7.62 -13.32
CA LEU A 135 -2.06 7.45 -13.24
C LEU A 135 -2.46 6.58 -12.04
N GLU A 136 -1.84 5.42 -11.85
CA GLU A 136 -2.12 4.56 -10.69
C GLU A 136 -1.83 5.26 -9.37
N ARG A 137 -0.75 6.05 -9.28
CA ARG A 137 -0.42 6.82 -8.09
C ARG A 137 -1.50 7.86 -7.79
N SER A 138 -1.90 8.66 -8.79
CA SER A 138 -2.89 9.73 -8.61
C SER A 138 -4.29 9.19 -8.25
N GLU A 139 -4.62 7.98 -8.70
CA GLU A 139 -5.88 7.30 -8.38
C GLU A 139 -5.82 6.54 -7.05
N SER A 140 -4.64 6.35 -6.49
CA SER A 140 -4.44 5.61 -5.24
C SER A 140 -5.09 6.31 -4.05
N ARG A 141 -5.83 5.55 -3.22
CA ARG A 141 -6.37 6.03 -1.95
C ARG A 141 -5.25 6.51 -1.00
N ALA A 142 -4.13 5.79 -0.95
CA ALA A 142 -2.98 6.15 -0.13
C ALA A 142 -2.40 7.52 -0.53
N TRP A 143 -2.32 7.81 -1.83
CA TRP A 143 -1.89 9.12 -2.32
C TRP A 143 -2.86 10.23 -1.91
N ARG A 144 -4.17 10.02 -2.08
CA ARG A 144 -5.19 11.00 -1.66
C ARG A 144 -5.18 11.27 -0.15
N LEU A 145 -4.83 10.27 0.67
CA LEU A 145 -4.65 10.47 2.12
C LEU A 145 -3.46 11.40 2.41
N LEU A 146 -2.37 11.26 1.66
CA LEU A 146 -1.22 12.17 1.78
C LEU A 146 -1.59 13.60 1.36
N GLU A 147 -2.22 13.77 0.19
CA GLU A 147 -2.70 15.08 -0.29
C GLU A 147 -3.61 15.75 0.75
N LYS A 148 -4.59 15.00 1.26
CA LYS A 148 -5.51 15.50 2.29
C LYS A 148 -4.76 15.91 3.56
N SER A 149 -3.81 15.11 4.02
CA SER A 149 -3.04 15.39 5.23
C SER A 149 -2.19 16.67 5.10
N LEU A 150 -1.59 16.90 3.92
CA LEU A 150 -0.84 18.12 3.63
C LEU A 150 -1.76 19.35 3.49
N ASN A 151 -2.95 19.19 2.91
CA ASN A 151 -3.96 20.25 2.87
C ASN A 151 -4.44 20.63 4.29
N ASP A 152 -4.65 19.63 5.16
CA ASP A 152 -5.03 19.89 6.55
C ASP A 152 -3.92 20.67 7.31
N LEU A 153 -2.64 20.37 7.05
CA LEU A 153 -1.50 21.13 7.61
C LEU A 153 -1.48 22.59 7.14
N GLU A 154 -1.71 22.82 5.86
CA GLU A 154 -1.77 24.18 5.29
C GLU A 154 -2.95 24.95 5.87
N LEU A 155 -4.16 24.38 5.84
CA LEU A 155 -5.39 25.02 6.31
C LEU A 155 -5.37 25.33 7.81
N SER A 156 -4.72 24.50 8.61
CA SER A 156 -4.55 24.72 10.05
C SER A 156 -3.43 25.74 10.39
N GLY A 157 -2.69 26.22 9.39
CA GLY A 157 -1.54 27.09 9.57
C GLY A 157 -0.29 26.39 10.16
N ALA A 158 -0.30 25.05 10.21
CA ALA A 158 0.82 24.28 10.73
C ALA A 158 2.01 24.18 9.77
N MET A 159 1.80 24.41 8.47
CA MET A 159 2.79 24.28 7.40
C MET A 159 3.08 25.64 6.75
N ASN A 160 4.33 25.85 6.32
CA ASN A 160 4.65 27.00 5.47
C ASN A 160 3.98 26.85 4.11
N PRO A 161 3.04 27.74 3.70
CA PRO A 161 2.29 27.61 2.47
C PRO A 161 3.16 27.68 1.21
N THR A 162 4.33 28.31 1.26
CA THR A 162 5.26 28.37 0.10
C THR A 162 5.88 27.01 -0.21
N LEU A 163 5.85 26.07 0.75
CA LEU A 163 6.36 24.70 0.60
C LEU A 163 5.28 23.69 0.21
N ARG A 164 3.99 24.08 0.27
CA ARG A 164 2.86 23.20 -0.07
C ARG A 164 2.97 22.54 -1.45
N PRO A 165 3.38 23.22 -2.54
CA PRO A 165 3.51 22.61 -3.87
C PRO A 165 4.53 21.47 -3.97
N TYR A 166 5.44 21.35 -3.01
CA TYR A 166 6.47 20.31 -2.96
C TYR A 166 6.12 19.18 -1.98
N GLY A 167 5.00 19.32 -1.26
CA GLY A 167 4.66 18.51 -0.09
C GLY A 167 4.58 17.03 -0.37
N GLU A 168 3.81 16.62 -1.37
CA GLU A 168 3.59 15.19 -1.69
C GLU A 168 4.87 14.50 -2.13
N ILE A 169 5.60 15.12 -3.07
CA ILE A 169 6.83 14.52 -3.61
C ILE A 169 7.90 14.44 -2.53
N LEU A 170 8.07 15.50 -1.72
CA LEU A 170 9.06 15.50 -0.65
C LEU A 170 8.69 14.47 0.43
N ALA A 171 7.44 14.49 0.92
CA ALA A 171 7.01 13.57 1.96
C ALA A 171 7.12 12.11 1.51
N TRP A 172 6.64 11.79 0.31
CA TRP A 172 6.74 10.43 -0.21
C TRP A 172 8.19 10.00 -0.43
N SER A 173 9.03 10.83 -1.06
CA SER A 173 10.43 10.50 -1.32
C SER A 173 11.22 10.23 -0.03
N VAL A 174 11.01 11.07 1.00
CA VAL A 174 11.71 10.94 2.28
C VAL A 174 11.24 9.70 3.03
N VAL A 175 9.93 9.52 3.20
CA VAL A 175 9.36 8.39 3.95
C VAL A 175 9.64 7.08 3.23
N HIS A 176 9.44 7.03 1.90
CA HIS A 176 9.73 5.84 1.11
C HIS A 176 11.21 5.48 1.13
N GLY A 177 12.09 6.46 0.91
CA GLY A 177 13.53 6.24 0.93
C GLY A 177 14.04 5.71 2.27
N ALA A 178 13.59 6.31 3.37
CA ALA A 178 13.94 5.84 4.71
C ALA A 178 13.40 4.42 4.97
N THR A 179 12.14 4.16 4.63
CA THR A 179 11.55 2.82 4.78
C THR A 179 12.33 1.79 3.97
N SER A 180 12.70 2.09 2.72
CA SER A 180 13.49 1.21 1.87
C SER A 180 14.86 0.90 2.49
N LEU A 181 15.58 1.92 2.95
CA LEU A 181 16.89 1.75 3.58
C LEU A 181 16.83 0.91 4.87
N ILE A 182 15.75 1.04 5.64
CA ILE A 182 15.55 0.26 6.86
C ILE A 182 15.15 -1.18 6.54
N VAL A 183 14.22 -1.38 5.61
CA VAL A 183 13.78 -2.73 5.16
C VAL A 183 14.94 -3.54 4.57
N GLU A 184 15.88 -2.86 3.91
CA GLU A 184 17.08 -3.49 3.34
C GLU A 184 18.26 -3.56 4.35
N GLY A 185 18.06 -3.11 5.59
CA GLY A 185 19.06 -3.23 6.67
C GLY A 185 20.21 -2.22 6.61
N HIS A 186 20.08 -1.15 5.82
CA HIS A 186 21.08 -0.09 5.72
C HIS A 186 20.99 0.95 6.84
N LEU A 187 19.82 1.09 7.44
CA LEU A 187 19.56 1.96 8.59
C LEU A 187 18.82 1.19 9.69
N PRO A 188 19.07 1.53 10.96
CA PRO A 188 18.29 0.96 12.07
C PRO A 188 16.89 1.58 12.15
N ASP A 189 15.93 0.84 12.69
CA ASP A 189 14.53 1.25 12.83
C ASP A 189 14.34 2.59 13.54
N GLU A 190 15.16 2.84 14.55
CA GLU A 190 15.14 4.05 15.39
C GLU A 190 15.39 5.32 14.58
N SER A 191 16.02 5.20 13.41
CA SER A 191 16.28 6.32 12.51
C SER A 191 15.00 6.96 11.98
N PHE A 192 13.88 6.22 11.94
CA PHE A 192 12.67 6.68 11.29
C PHE A 192 12.03 7.90 11.97
N GLU A 193 12.10 8.01 13.29
CA GLU A 193 11.61 9.22 14.00
C GLU A 193 12.41 10.47 13.64
N ALA A 194 13.73 10.36 13.57
CA ALA A 194 14.56 11.47 13.14
C ALA A 194 14.30 11.88 11.68
N VAL A 195 13.94 10.92 10.82
CA VAL A 195 13.52 11.17 9.43
C VAL A 195 12.21 11.97 9.41
N LEU A 196 11.21 11.59 10.22
CA LEU A 196 9.95 12.34 10.32
C LEU A 196 10.17 13.75 10.85
N ASP A 197 11.03 13.93 11.86
CA ASP A 197 11.37 15.25 12.38
C ASP A 197 12.06 16.11 11.30
N GLY A 198 13.00 15.54 10.56
CA GLY A 198 13.67 16.22 9.45
C GLY A 198 12.72 16.60 8.31
N LEU A 199 11.76 15.73 8.00
CA LEU A 199 10.72 16.00 7.00
C LEU A 199 9.81 17.16 7.45
N GLU A 200 9.36 17.17 8.70
CA GLU A 200 8.55 18.26 9.25
C GLU A 200 9.32 19.60 9.17
N LEU A 201 10.58 19.63 9.54
CA LEU A 201 11.44 20.81 9.42
C LEU A 201 11.55 21.26 7.95
N SER A 202 11.75 20.32 7.01
CA SER A 202 11.91 20.61 5.60
C SER A 202 10.63 21.18 4.96
N LEU A 203 9.46 20.79 5.48
CA LEU A 203 8.15 21.31 5.08
C LEU A 203 7.72 22.56 5.86
N GLY A 204 8.58 23.06 6.76
CA GLY A 204 8.26 24.22 7.60
C GLY A 204 7.06 23.97 8.51
N ILE A 205 6.87 22.71 8.95
CA ILE A 205 5.82 22.34 9.90
C ILE A 205 6.27 22.77 11.30
N ALA A 206 5.51 23.68 11.90
CA ALA A 206 5.83 24.23 13.22
C ALA A 206 5.73 23.15 14.30
N HIS A 207 6.82 22.88 14.99
CA HIS A 207 6.77 22.22 16.28
C HIS A 207 6.12 23.21 17.26
N GLY A 208 5.04 22.81 17.93
CA GLY A 208 4.43 23.65 18.93
C GLY A 208 5.52 24.20 19.86
N VAL A 209 5.65 25.52 19.91
CA VAL A 209 6.59 26.17 20.81
C VAL A 209 6.15 25.82 22.22
N VAL A 210 6.86 24.90 22.87
CA VAL A 210 6.76 24.73 24.30
C VAL A 210 7.21 26.08 24.88
N LYS A 211 6.25 26.95 25.20
CA LYS A 211 6.55 28.14 25.97
C LYS A 211 7.16 27.64 27.29
N LYS A 212 8.51 27.67 27.40
CA LYS A 212 9.15 27.53 28.68
C LYS A 212 8.61 28.69 29.53
N LYS A 213 7.81 28.35 30.55
CA LYS A 213 7.47 29.25 31.64
C LYS A 213 8.72 29.49 32.51
#